data_9556e9a131733a52fa101d7f81983e28
#
_entry.id   9556e9a131733a52fa101d7f81983e28
#
_cell.length_a   1.000
_cell.length_b   1.000
_cell.length_c   1.000
_cell.angle_alpha   90.00
_cell.angle_beta   90.00
_cell.angle_gamma   90.00
#
_symmetry.space_group_name_H-M   'P 1'
#
loop_
_entity.id
_entity.type
_entity.pdbx_description
1 polymer ?
#
loop_
_entity_poly.entity_id
_entity_poly.type
_entity_poly.pdbx_seq_one_letter_code
_entity_poly.pdbx_strand_id
1 'polypeptide(L)'
;EKIELDRVVEVVRPLPTQSKLVLFAIIMLEKNGVHNINTGEVYNVYQRLCEEIDVDTLTQRRVTDLISELDMLGIVNAVVVSKGRYGRTKEISLSVPIDETEAVLMSDSRLSDIEDTQPFVQTRFDNND
;
A
#
# COMPACT_ATOMS: atom_id res chain seq x y z
N GLU A 1 9.87 -8.17 13.03
CA GLU A 1 9.39 -7.67 14.29
C GLU A 1 8.44 -6.52 14.13
N LYS A 2 7.39 -6.53 14.90
CA LYS A 2 6.40 -5.49 14.76
C LYS A 2 6.88 -4.17 15.33
N ILE A 3 6.54 -3.10 14.62
CA ILE A 3 6.75 -1.76 15.10
C ILE A 3 5.72 -1.48 16.20
N GLU A 4 6.16 -0.83 17.26
CA GLU A 4 5.25 -0.44 18.33
C GLU A 4 4.31 0.66 17.84
N LEU A 5 3.13 0.74 18.46
CA LEU A 5 2.12 1.70 18.03
C LEU A 5 2.64 3.13 18.03
N ASP A 6 3.40 3.50 19.06
CA ASP A 6 3.96 4.86 19.11
C ASP A 6 4.86 5.12 17.91
N ARG A 7 5.63 4.12 17.51
CA ARG A 7 6.51 4.27 16.37
C ARG A 7 5.74 4.38 15.07
N VAL A 8 4.59 3.70 14.96
CA VAL A 8 3.76 3.82 13.77
C VAL A 8 3.36 5.27 13.56
N VAL A 9 2.88 5.93 14.61
CA VAL A 9 2.48 7.32 14.50
C VAL A 9 3.66 8.19 14.09
N GLU A 10 4.81 7.99 14.74
CA GLU A 10 5.98 8.81 14.46
C GLU A 10 6.49 8.65 13.04
N VAL A 11 6.42 7.45 12.51
CA VAL A 11 6.98 7.17 11.18
C VAL A 11 5.99 7.46 10.08
N VAL A 12 4.71 7.15 10.29
CA VAL A 12 3.72 7.26 9.23
C VAL A 12 3.21 8.69 9.08
N ARG A 13 2.99 9.38 10.19
CA ARG A 13 2.38 10.71 10.11
C ARG A 13 3.17 11.69 9.25
N PRO A 14 4.51 11.75 9.33
CA PRO A 14 5.25 12.72 8.53
C PRO A 14 5.53 12.30 7.09
N LEU A 15 5.05 11.14 6.66
CA LEU A 15 5.32 10.71 5.30
C LEU A 15 4.69 11.67 4.29
N PRO A 16 5.32 11.85 3.13
CA PRO A 16 4.70 12.63 2.07
C PRO A 16 3.39 11.99 1.61
N THR A 17 2.53 12.82 1.01
CA THR A 17 1.22 12.35 0.57
C THR A 17 1.32 11.14 -0.35
N GLN A 18 2.26 11.15 -1.29
CA GLN A 18 2.37 10.04 -2.22
C GLN A 18 2.74 8.73 -1.52
N SER A 19 3.63 8.81 -0.54
CA SER A 19 4.00 7.63 0.23
C SER A 19 2.81 7.11 1.03
N LYS A 20 2.03 8.02 1.60
CA LYS A 20 0.84 7.64 2.34
C LYS A 20 -0.17 6.94 1.43
N LEU A 21 -0.32 7.42 0.20
CA LEU A 21 -1.25 6.80 -0.74
C LEU A 21 -0.80 5.39 -1.11
N VAL A 22 0.51 5.21 -1.31
CA VAL A 22 1.03 3.87 -1.60
C VAL A 22 0.77 2.94 -0.41
N LEU A 23 1.03 3.41 0.79
CA LEU A 23 0.79 2.61 1.98
C LEU A 23 -0.69 2.27 2.13
N PHE A 24 -1.56 3.25 1.87
CA PHE A 24 -3.00 3.01 1.97
C PHE A 24 -3.44 1.97 0.95
N ALA A 25 -2.85 1.98 -0.25
CA ALA A 25 -3.17 0.99 -1.26
C ALA A 25 -2.83 -0.43 -0.76
N ILE A 26 -1.68 -0.56 -0.11
CA ILE A 26 -1.29 -1.86 0.44
C ILE A 26 -2.26 -2.29 1.53
N ILE A 27 -2.66 -1.35 2.39
CA ILE A 27 -3.61 -1.65 3.45
C ILE A 27 -4.94 -2.15 2.86
N MET A 28 -5.43 -1.48 1.82
CA MET A 28 -6.69 -1.87 1.22
C MET A 28 -6.62 -3.28 0.64
N LEU A 29 -5.50 -3.60 0.01
CA LEU A 29 -5.34 -4.94 -0.55
C LEU A 29 -5.36 -5.99 0.56
N GLU A 30 -4.65 -5.74 1.65
CA GLU A 30 -4.64 -6.71 2.74
C GLU A 30 -6.00 -6.83 3.42
N LYS A 31 -6.69 -5.71 3.57
CA LYS A 31 -8.03 -5.74 4.17
C LYS A 31 -9.00 -6.57 3.35
N ASN A 32 -8.78 -6.64 2.05
CA ASN A 32 -9.64 -7.40 1.15
C ASN A 32 -9.15 -8.82 0.91
N GLY A 33 -8.22 -9.28 1.72
CA GLY A 33 -7.80 -10.66 1.69
C GLY A 33 -6.82 -11.01 0.59
N VAL A 34 -6.22 -10.03 -0.05
CA VAL A 34 -5.25 -10.31 -1.10
C VAL A 34 -3.94 -10.70 -0.46
N HIS A 35 -3.41 -11.85 -0.89
CA HIS A 35 -2.13 -12.33 -0.42
C HIS A 35 -1.11 -12.28 -1.54
N ASN A 36 0.16 -12.29 -1.16
CA ASN A 36 1.24 -12.26 -2.15
C ASN A 36 1.07 -11.06 -3.06
N ILE A 37 0.88 -9.90 -2.43
CA ILE A 37 0.63 -8.66 -3.15
C ILE A 37 1.85 -8.30 -3.98
N ASN A 38 1.64 -8.01 -5.27
CA ASN A 38 2.74 -7.58 -6.13
C ASN A 38 2.64 -6.09 -6.40
N THR A 39 3.72 -5.55 -6.95
CA THR A 39 3.82 -4.11 -7.20
C THR A 39 2.73 -3.62 -8.13
N GLY A 40 2.38 -4.41 -9.15
CA GLY A 40 1.34 -4.02 -10.09
C GLY A 40 -0.01 -3.87 -9.43
N GLU A 41 -0.32 -4.75 -8.49
CA GLU A 41 -1.58 -4.65 -7.77
C GLU A 41 -1.62 -3.39 -6.90
N VAL A 42 -0.50 -3.09 -6.24
CA VAL A 42 -0.41 -1.86 -5.45
C VAL A 42 -0.60 -0.65 -6.35
N TYR A 43 0.05 -0.66 -7.50
CA TYR A 43 -0.01 0.48 -8.40
C TYR A 43 -1.44 0.72 -8.89
N ASN A 44 -2.16 -0.34 -9.20
CA ASN A 44 -3.53 -0.19 -9.68
C ASN A 44 -4.43 0.46 -8.64
N VAL A 45 -4.33 0.02 -7.39
CA VAL A 45 -5.13 0.60 -6.32
C VAL A 45 -4.68 2.04 -6.06
N TYR A 46 -3.38 2.27 -6.04
CA TYR A 46 -2.83 3.59 -5.83
C TYR A 46 -3.34 4.58 -6.87
N GLN A 47 -3.39 4.18 -8.15
CA GLN A 47 -3.89 5.07 -9.19
C GLN A 47 -5.33 5.49 -8.94
N ARG A 48 -6.15 4.53 -8.48
CA ARG A 48 -7.53 4.85 -8.17
C ARG A 48 -7.67 5.80 -7.00
N LEU A 49 -6.82 5.63 -5.99
CA LEU A 49 -6.83 6.56 -4.87
C LEU A 49 -6.43 7.96 -5.30
N CYS A 50 -5.42 8.08 -6.16
CA CYS A 50 -5.02 9.38 -6.67
C CYS A 50 -6.15 10.06 -7.42
N GLU A 51 -6.88 9.30 -8.22
CA GLU A 51 -8.02 9.86 -8.95
C GLU A 51 -9.09 10.34 -8.00
N GLU A 52 -9.33 9.60 -6.95
CA GLU A 52 -10.41 9.95 -6.03
C GLU A 52 -10.15 11.26 -5.31
N ILE A 53 -8.91 11.52 -4.92
CA ILE A 53 -8.60 12.74 -4.19
C ILE A 53 -7.91 13.79 -5.08
N ASP A 54 -7.89 13.54 -6.38
CA ASP A 54 -7.44 14.51 -7.37
C ASP A 54 -5.98 14.95 -7.14
N VAL A 55 -5.10 13.97 -7.00
CA VAL A 55 -3.67 14.24 -6.94
C VAL A 55 -3.00 13.54 -8.11
N ASP A 56 -1.84 14.07 -8.49
CA ASP A 56 -1.09 13.52 -9.60
C ASP A 56 -0.64 12.11 -9.31
N THR A 57 -0.68 11.28 -10.34
CA THR A 57 -0.28 9.87 -10.24
C THR A 57 1.17 9.73 -10.68
N LEU A 58 1.99 9.17 -9.81
CA LEU A 58 3.38 8.89 -10.15
C LEU A 58 3.45 7.65 -11.03
N THR A 59 4.59 7.46 -11.69
CA THR A 59 4.81 6.26 -12.49
C THR A 59 4.95 5.03 -11.60
N GLN A 60 4.78 3.87 -12.20
CA GLN A 60 4.95 2.63 -11.45
C GLN A 60 6.35 2.51 -10.88
N ARG A 61 7.35 2.96 -11.62
CA ARG A 61 8.73 2.91 -11.14
C ARG A 61 8.89 3.73 -9.86
N ARG A 62 8.30 4.94 -9.85
CA ARG A 62 8.39 5.77 -8.64
C ARG A 62 7.66 5.12 -7.47
N VAL A 63 6.53 4.48 -7.75
CA VAL A 63 5.80 3.78 -6.69
C VAL A 63 6.65 2.63 -6.15
N THR A 64 7.35 1.92 -7.02
CA THR A 64 8.26 0.87 -6.57
C THR A 64 9.33 1.43 -5.64
N ASP A 65 9.86 2.61 -5.97
CA ASP A 65 10.84 3.25 -5.10
C ASP A 65 10.24 3.60 -3.74
N LEU A 66 9.00 4.08 -3.74
CA LEU A 66 8.33 4.39 -2.47
C LEU A 66 8.09 3.15 -1.63
N ILE A 67 7.75 2.04 -2.27
CA ILE A 67 7.61 0.77 -1.55
C ILE A 67 8.92 0.39 -0.89
N SER A 68 10.03 0.55 -1.60
CA SER A 68 11.34 0.24 -1.03
C SER A 68 11.65 1.13 0.17
N GLU A 69 11.27 2.40 0.11
CA GLU A 69 11.46 3.29 1.24
C GLU A 69 10.62 2.85 2.45
N LEU A 70 9.38 2.44 2.19
CA LEU A 70 8.53 1.95 3.27
C LEU A 70 9.12 0.68 3.90
N ASP A 71 9.75 -0.16 3.08
CA ASP A 71 10.41 -1.35 3.57
C ASP A 71 11.58 -0.96 4.48
N MET A 72 12.36 0.02 4.05
CA MET A 72 13.50 0.47 4.87
C MET A 72 13.04 1.06 6.19
N LEU A 73 11.88 1.66 6.22
CA LEU A 73 11.33 2.21 7.46
C LEU A 73 10.70 1.16 8.35
N GLY A 74 10.59 -0.08 7.88
CA GLY A 74 10.00 -1.14 8.68
C GLY A 74 8.49 -1.17 8.66
N ILE A 75 7.86 -0.43 7.75
CA ILE A 75 6.40 -0.36 7.68
C ILE A 75 5.85 -1.49 6.83
N VAL A 76 6.54 -1.82 5.74
CA VAL A 76 6.16 -2.96 4.92
C VAL A 76 7.36 -3.89 4.76
N ASN A 77 7.06 -5.09 4.32
CA ASN A 77 8.08 -6.08 4.02
C ASN A 77 7.95 -6.41 2.53
N ALA A 78 8.99 -6.10 1.77
CA ALA A 78 8.98 -6.34 0.33
C ALA A 78 10.08 -7.34 0.01
N VAL A 79 9.68 -8.56 -0.35
CA VAL A 79 10.61 -9.66 -0.54
C VAL A 79 10.63 -10.05 -2.01
N VAL A 80 11.84 -10.15 -2.56
CA VAL A 80 11.98 -10.62 -3.93
C VAL A 80 11.87 -12.14 -3.94
N VAL A 81 10.97 -12.66 -4.75
CA VAL A 81 10.81 -14.08 -4.90
C VAL A 81 11.08 -14.47 -6.34
N SER A 82 11.58 -15.67 -6.53
CA SER A 82 11.86 -16.19 -7.86
C SER A 82 10.67 -17.01 -8.34
N LYS A 83 10.22 -16.71 -9.54
CA LYS A 83 9.12 -17.44 -10.17
C LYS A 83 9.61 -18.36 -11.28
N GLY A 84 10.82 -18.86 -11.14
CA GLY A 84 11.37 -19.74 -12.14
C GLY A 84 11.60 -19.02 -13.45
N ARG A 85 11.09 -19.60 -14.54
CA ARG A 85 11.29 -18.99 -15.85
C ARG A 85 10.63 -17.63 -16.01
N TYR A 86 9.72 -17.30 -15.12
CA TYR A 86 9.01 -16.01 -15.19
C TYR A 86 9.78 -14.90 -14.51
N GLY A 87 10.94 -15.20 -13.96
CA GLY A 87 11.79 -14.19 -13.38
C GLY A 87 11.45 -13.90 -11.94
N ARG A 88 11.82 -12.70 -11.52
CA ARG A 88 11.66 -12.29 -10.13
C ARG A 88 10.50 -11.33 -9.99
N THR A 89 9.84 -11.40 -8.85
CA THR A 89 8.80 -10.47 -8.50
C THR A 89 8.91 -10.16 -7.02
N LYS A 90 8.36 -9.01 -6.62
CA LYS A 90 8.32 -8.67 -5.20
C LYS A 90 6.97 -9.05 -4.63
N GLU A 91 7.01 -9.61 -3.42
CA GLU A 91 5.80 -9.84 -2.64
C GLU A 91 5.81 -8.91 -1.46
N ILE A 92 4.72 -8.22 -1.27
CA ILE A 92 4.62 -7.10 -0.33
C ILE A 92 3.61 -7.44 0.74
N SER A 93 3.95 -7.14 1.98
CA SER A 93 3.04 -7.32 3.10
C SER A 93 3.28 -6.22 4.11
N LEU A 94 2.28 -5.98 4.96
CA LEU A 94 2.41 -5.00 6.02
C LEU A 94 3.18 -5.58 7.19
N SER A 95 4.01 -4.75 7.80
CA SER A 95 4.71 -5.10 9.03
C SER A 95 4.14 -4.33 10.22
N VAL A 96 3.04 -3.63 10.02
CA VAL A 96 2.41 -2.79 11.05
C VAL A 96 0.95 -3.18 11.16
N PRO A 97 0.30 -2.88 12.29
CA PRO A 97 -1.12 -3.20 12.44
C PRO A 97 -1.97 -2.40 11.46
N ILE A 98 -2.95 -3.07 10.86
CA ILE A 98 -3.77 -2.45 9.82
C ILE A 98 -4.60 -1.30 10.37
N ASP A 99 -5.36 -1.57 11.43
CA ASP A 99 -6.35 -0.60 11.90
C ASP A 99 -5.68 0.67 12.42
N GLU A 100 -4.62 0.51 13.19
CA GLU A 100 -3.93 1.66 13.76
C GLU A 100 -3.24 2.47 12.68
N THR A 101 -2.65 1.81 11.71
CA THR A 101 -1.96 2.51 10.63
C THR A 101 -2.97 3.24 9.76
N GLU A 102 -4.09 2.60 9.47
CA GLU A 102 -5.13 3.25 8.69
C GLU A 102 -5.64 4.49 9.41
N ALA A 103 -5.82 4.41 10.73
CA ALA A 103 -6.29 5.56 11.49
C ALA A 103 -5.32 6.74 11.38
N VAL A 104 -4.01 6.47 11.43
CA VAL A 104 -3.03 7.53 11.28
C VAL A 104 -3.13 8.16 9.90
N LEU A 105 -3.28 7.33 8.87
CA LEU A 105 -3.40 7.84 7.51
C LEU A 105 -4.65 8.68 7.34
N MET A 106 -5.75 8.24 7.90
CA MET A 106 -7.02 8.97 7.77
C MET A 106 -7.02 10.27 8.56
N SER A 107 -6.07 10.46 9.46
CA SER A 107 -5.95 11.74 10.15
C SER A 107 -5.36 12.82 9.24
N ASP A 108 -4.79 12.43 8.11
CA ASP A 108 -4.33 13.39 7.11
C ASP A 108 -5.52 13.89 6.32
N SER A 109 -5.71 15.22 6.28
CA SER A 109 -6.91 15.80 5.67
C SER A 109 -7.04 15.44 4.19
N ARG A 110 -5.93 15.20 3.51
CA ARG A 110 -5.99 14.82 2.09
C ARG A 110 -6.55 13.43 1.90
N LEU A 111 -6.18 12.51 2.78
CA LEU A 111 -6.62 11.13 2.65
C LEU A 111 -7.98 10.90 3.26
N SER A 112 -8.42 11.78 4.15
CA SER A 112 -9.71 11.59 4.81
C SER A 112 -10.88 11.63 3.84
N ASP A 113 -10.66 12.15 2.63
CA ASP A 113 -11.70 12.16 1.61
C ASP A 113 -11.84 10.82 0.91
N ILE A 114 -10.90 9.91 1.10
CA ILE A 114 -10.99 8.59 0.50
C ILE A 114 -12.05 7.80 1.22
N GLU A 115 -12.99 7.25 0.45
CA GLU A 115 -14.02 6.41 1.02
C GLU A 115 -13.53 4.99 1.09
N ASP A 116 -13.99 4.30 2.12
CA ASP A 116 -13.67 2.90 2.28
C ASP A 116 -14.49 2.11 1.28
N THR A 117 -13.97 1.95 0.09
CA THR A 117 -14.73 1.33 -0.97
C THR A 117 -14.09 0.03 -1.40
N GLN A 118 -14.89 -1.01 -1.35
CA GLN A 118 -14.50 -2.30 -1.86
C GLN A 118 -14.22 -2.28 -3.35
N PRO A 119 -14.95 -1.51 -4.13
CA PRO A 119 -14.78 -1.53 -5.58
C PRO A 119 -13.40 -1.15 -6.09
N PHE A 120 -12.59 -0.50 -5.26
CA PHE A 120 -11.24 -0.17 -5.68
C PHE A 120 -10.37 -1.39 -5.87
N VAL A 121 -10.69 -2.47 -5.20
CA VAL A 121 -9.83 -3.65 -5.22
C VAL A 121 -10.41 -4.67 -6.18
N GLN A 122 -9.83 -4.72 -7.37
CA GLN A 122 -10.14 -5.74 -8.35
C GLN A 122 -9.22 -6.91 -8.07
N THR A 123 -9.72 -7.86 -7.36
CA THR A 123 -8.89 -8.99 -6.98
C THR A 123 -8.95 -10.06 -8.05
N ARG A 124 -7.96 -10.93 -8.00
CA ARG A 124 -7.96 -12.09 -8.88
C ARG A 124 -9.13 -13.02 -8.59
N PHE A 125 -9.78 -12.85 -7.45
CA PHE A 125 -10.95 -13.66 -7.12
C PHE A 125 -12.16 -13.23 -7.94
N ASP A 126 -12.25 -11.95 -8.25
CA ASP A 126 -13.38 -11.44 -9.04
C ASP A 126 -13.38 -12.00 -10.44
N ASN A 127 -12.21 -12.34 -10.95
CA ASN A 127 -12.07 -12.77 -12.33
C ASN A 127 -12.35 -14.25 -12.52
N ASN A 128 -12.62 -14.95 -11.45
CA ASN A 128 -12.84 -16.38 -11.51
C ASN A 128 -14.31 -16.78 -11.61
N ASP A 129 -15.16 -15.80 -11.62
CA ASP A 129 -16.62 -16.08 -11.66
C ASP A 129 -17.18 -16.30 -13.03
#